data_23fabceaaa9cf19af8809d093f4ace24
#
_entry.id   23fabceaaa9cf19af8809d093f4ace24
#
_cell.length_a   1.000
_cell.length_b   1.000
_cell.length_c   1.000
_cell.angle_alpha   90.00
_cell.angle_beta   90.00
_cell.angle_gamma   90.00
#
_symmetry.space_group_name_H-M   'P 1'
#
loop_
_entity.id
_entity.type
_entity.pdbx_description
1 polymer ?
#
loop_
_entity_poly.entity_id
_entity_poly.type
_entity_poly.pdbx_seq_one_letter_code
_entity_poly.pdbx_strand_id
1 'polypeptide(L)'
;MLQRLLLQRGYQLTADGDYGPRTMAAVTAFQQAENGLTADGIAGRKTMARLAGVTLTEAFIRQHITFAPGRAVNYIAIHYTAGSRSTRGAAKATRDVFVQRPASADFVVDDEQTVQVNPDIGSYYCWAVGDKRNPWTGGARLNGKATNRNTISIEMCSTLAKGSSASAPNHEGWTLSDAVVARTLRLVRYLMMAYDIPRERVIRHYDVTGKLCPGVPGWNDGPLFDTAGKQTSRKSDSHKWAEFIAAI
;
A
#
# COMPACT_ATOMS: atom_id res chain seq x y z
N MET A 1 14.94 10.78 -11.35
CA MET A 1 13.95 9.67 -11.32
C MET A 1 13.15 9.56 -12.63
N LEU A 2 12.35 10.54 -13.01
CA LEU A 2 11.50 10.57 -14.21
C LEU A 2 12.24 10.11 -15.48
N GLN A 3 13.35 10.75 -15.80
CA GLN A 3 14.15 10.45 -16.98
C GLN A 3 14.65 8.99 -17.03
N ARG A 4 15.01 8.42 -15.88
CA ARG A 4 15.40 6.98 -15.80
C ARG A 4 14.21 6.06 -16.11
N LEU A 5 13.01 6.38 -15.63
CA LEU A 5 11.80 5.62 -15.97
C LEU A 5 11.47 5.72 -17.47
N LEU A 6 11.62 6.89 -18.07
CA LEU A 6 11.45 7.09 -19.52
C LEU A 6 12.47 6.28 -20.32
N LEU A 7 13.75 6.29 -19.93
CA LEU A 7 14.81 5.46 -20.52
C LEU A 7 14.47 3.95 -20.44
N GLN A 8 13.99 3.49 -19.29
CA GLN A 8 13.54 2.09 -19.13
C GLN A 8 12.36 1.72 -20.04
N ARG A 9 11.58 2.71 -20.47
CA ARG A 9 10.49 2.56 -21.44
C ARG A 9 10.94 2.76 -22.90
N GLY A 10 12.24 2.91 -23.14
CA GLY A 10 12.83 3.02 -24.49
C GLY A 10 12.86 4.43 -25.08
N TYR A 11 12.48 5.47 -24.33
CA TYR A 11 12.57 6.85 -24.80
C TYR A 11 14.02 7.34 -24.80
N GLN A 12 14.41 8.03 -25.86
CA GLN A 12 15.78 8.50 -26.07
C GLN A 12 15.97 9.90 -25.46
N LEU A 13 16.62 9.97 -24.30
CA LEU A 13 16.97 11.22 -23.62
C LEU A 13 18.18 11.00 -22.69
N THR A 14 18.73 12.07 -22.16
CA THR A 14 19.79 12.02 -21.13
C THR A 14 19.16 12.18 -19.73
N ALA A 15 19.62 11.41 -18.77
CA ALA A 15 19.19 11.57 -17.37
C ALA A 15 20.08 12.60 -16.66
N ASP A 16 19.95 13.87 -17.06
CA ASP A 16 20.74 15.02 -16.58
C ASP A 16 20.12 15.73 -15.34
N GLY A 17 18.89 15.37 -14.99
CA GLY A 17 18.13 16.01 -13.91
C GLY A 17 17.24 17.16 -14.37
N ASP A 18 17.42 17.67 -15.60
CA ASP A 18 16.70 18.84 -16.11
C ASP A 18 15.39 18.45 -16.80
N TYR A 19 14.32 19.13 -16.45
CA TYR A 19 13.03 19.00 -17.14
C TYR A 19 12.99 19.91 -18.38
N GLY A 20 13.92 19.70 -19.28
CA GLY A 20 14.03 20.46 -20.53
C GLY A 20 13.12 19.95 -21.66
N PRO A 21 13.19 20.58 -22.87
CA PRO A 21 12.33 20.22 -23.99
C PRO A 21 12.36 18.73 -24.38
N ARG A 22 13.52 18.06 -24.28
CA ARG A 22 13.66 16.62 -24.58
C ARG A 22 12.91 15.76 -23.58
N THR A 23 12.98 16.11 -22.29
CA THR A 23 12.22 15.39 -21.22
C THR A 23 10.73 15.61 -21.41
N MET A 24 10.29 16.84 -21.68
CA MET A 24 8.90 17.18 -21.96
C MET A 24 8.36 16.41 -23.18
N ALA A 25 9.13 16.39 -24.28
CA ALA A 25 8.75 15.64 -25.49
C ALA A 25 8.60 14.12 -25.21
N ALA A 26 9.52 13.53 -24.44
CA ALA A 26 9.44 12.12 -24.06
C ALA A 26 8.23 11.85 -23.15
N VAL A 27 7.90 12.74 -22.21
CA VAL A 27 6.70 12.65 -21.38
C VAL A 27 5.44 12.73 -22.25
N THR A 28 5.37 13.68 -23.17
CA THR A 28 4.24 13.83 -24.11
C THR A 28 4.04 12.56 -24.95
N ALA A 29 5.13 12.04 -25.51
CA ALA A 29 5.09 10.81 -26.31
C ALA A 29 4.64 9.59 -25.50
N PHE A 30 5.12 9.46 -24.25
CA PHE A 30 4.65 8.43 -23.34
C PHE A 30 3.16 8.57 -23.02
N GLN A 31 2.70 9.80 -22.74
CA GLN A 31 1.28 10.07 -22.45
C GLN A 31 0.38 9.74 -23.66
N GLN A 32 0.83 10.03 -24.88
CA GLN A 32 0.11 9.69 -26.12
C GLN A 32 0.00 8.17 -26.33
N ALA A 33 1.05 7.42 -25.95
CA ALA A 33 1.07 5.96 -26.05
C ALA A 33 0.23 5.25 -24.98
N GLU A 34 -0.07 5.93 -23.86
CA GLU A 34 -0.79 5.36 -22.72
C GLU A 34 -2.26 5.82 -22.70
N ASN A 35 -3.18 4.86 -22.76
CA ASN A 35 -4.62 5.16 -22.65
C ASN A 35 -4.95 5.81 -21.31
N GLY A 36 -5.76 6.88 -21.35
CA GLY A 36 -6.29 7.56 -20.16
C GLY A 36 -5.32 8.55 -19.51
N LEU A 37 -4.24 8.94 -20.20
CA LEU A 37 -3.41 10.09 -19.85
C LEU A 37 -3.70 11.27 -20.79
N THR A 38 -3.58 12.49 -20.27
CA THR A 38 -3.59 13.72 -21.05
C THR A 38 -2.17 13.98 -21.53
N ALA A 39 -1.99 14.18 -22.84
CA ALA A 39 -0.68 14.43 -23.46
C ALA A 39 -0.29 15.91 -23.35
N ASP A 40 -0.10 16.39 -22.13
CA ASP A 40 0.24 17.79 -21.79
C ASP A 40 1.73 18.03 -21.55
N GLY A 41 2.54 16.96 -21.61
CA GLY A 41 3.97 17.01 -21.32
C GLY A 41 4.28 17.20 -19.83
N ILE A 42 3.31 17.11 -18.93
CA ILE A 42 3.50 17.27 -17.48
C ILE A 42 3.53 15.90 -16.81
N ALA A 43 4.65 15.53 -16.17
CA ALA A 43 4.77 14.26 -15.44
C ALA A 43 4.05 14.34 -14.07
N GLY A 44 2.72 14.52 -14.10
CA GLY A 44 1.88 14.48 -12.93
C GLY A 44 1.77 13.07 -12.31
N ARG A 45 1.05 12.95 -11.18
CA ARG A 45 0.92 11.68 -10.43
C ARG A 45 0.51 10.48 -11.29
N LYS A 46 -0.48 10.64 -12.16
CA LYS A 46 -0.94 9.56 -13.05
C LYS A 46 0.14 9.13 -14.04
N THR A 47 0.82 10.09 -14.65
CA THR A 47 1.92 9.83 -15.58
C THR A 47 3.08 9.12 -14.88
N MET A 48 3.49 9.59 -13.70
CA MET A 48 4.55 8.97 -12.90
C MET A 48 4.19 7.55 -12.45
N ALA A 49 2.97 7.33 -11.99
CA ALA A 49 2.48 6.01 -11.62
C ALA A 49 2.52 5.04 -12.81
N ARG A 50 2.03 5.47 -13.98
CA ARG A 50 2.05 4.69 -15.23
C ARG A 50 3.47 4.35 -15.68
N LEU A 51 4.39 5.33 -15.65
CA LEU A 51 5.81 5.10 -15.92
C LEU A 51 6.40 4.03 -14.99
N ALA A 52 6.02 4.03 -13.72
CA ALA A 52 6.42 3.03 -12.74
C ALA A 52 5.65 1.69 -12.85
N GLY A 53 4.78 1.54 -13.86
CA GLY A 53 3.98 0.32 -14.04
C GLY A 53 2.79 0.19 -13.09
N VAL A 54 2.33 1.31 -12.52
CA VAL A 54 1.17 1.35 -11.62
C VAL A 54 -0.02 2.03 -12.32
N THR A 55 -1.12 1.30 -12.43
CA THR A 55 -2.42 1.85 -12.85
C THR A 55 -3.27 2.12 -11.62
N LEU A 56 -3.66 3.37 -11.40
CA LEU A 56 -4.51 3.78 -10.29
C LEU A 56 -5.96 3.95 -10.75
N THR A 57 -6.88 3.32 -10.02
CA THR A 57 -8.31 3.58 -10.10
C THR A 57 -8.67 4.57 -9.00
N GLU A 58 -9.13 5.76 -9.35
CA GLU A 58 -9.53 6.76 -8.37
C GLU A 58 -10.95 6.47 -7.85
N ALA A 59 -11.07 6.31 -6.53
CA ALA A 59 -12.34 6.16 -5.83
C ALA A 59 -12.25 6.83 -4.46
N PHE A 60 -12.18 8.15 -4.48
CA PHE A 60 -11.92 8.96 -3.29
C PHE A 60 -13.06 8.91 -2.27
N ILE A 61 -12.70 9.07 -0.99
CA ILE A 61 -13.64 9.28 0.11
C ILE A 61 -13.42 10.67 0.70
N ARG A 62 -14.41 11.15 1.46
CA ARG A 62 -14.35 12.40 2.23
C ARG A 62 -14.48 12.14 3.73
N GLN A 63 -14.95 10.97 4.11
CA GLN A 63 -15.13 10.50 5.48
C GLN A 63 -13.84 9.85 6.00
N HIS A 64 -13.61 9.91 7.31
CA HIS A 64 -12.54 9.22 8.02
C HIS A 64 -11.13 9.51 7.46
N ILE A 65 -10.98 10.71 6.90
CA ILE A 65 -9.70 11.32 6.53
C ILE A 65 -9.61 12.70 7.23
N THR A 66 -8.40 13.13 7.50
CA THR A 66 -8.15 14.42 8.16
C THR A 66 -7.35 15.34 7.26
N PHE A 67 -7.83 16.57 7.10
CA PHE A 67 -7.12 17.61 6.36
C PHE A 67 -5.88 18.07 7.14
N ALA A 68 -4.73 18.01 6.53
CA ALA A 68 -3.42 18.34 7.10
C ALA A 68 -2.45 18.75 5.98
N PRO A 69 -2.67 19.93 5.36
CA PRO A 69 -1.89 20.37 4.21
C PRO A 69 -0.40 20.47 4.57
N GLY A 70 0.45 20.07 3.64
CA GLY A 70 1.89 20.06 3.82
C GLY A 70 2.39 19.03 4.85
N ARG A 71 1.60 17.98 5.15
CA ARG A 71 2.04 16.90 6.05
C ARG A 71 3.34 16.26 5.55
N ALA A 72 4.27 15.98 6.45
CA ALA A 72 5.42 15.17 6.13
C ALA A 72 4.99 13.70 6.02
N VAL A 73 5.31 13.05 4.89
CA VAL A 73 5.07 11.61 4.66
C VAL A 73 6.39 10.88 4.84
N ASN A 74 6.50 10.07 5.88
CA ASN A 74 7.76 9.43 6.29
C ASN A 74 7.74 7.91 6.20
N TYR A 75 6.55 7.29 6.16
CA TYR A 75 6.39 5.84 6.22
C TYR A 75 5.35 5.35 5.20
N ILE A 76 5.52 4.09 4.77
CA ILE A 76 4.48 3.32 4.08
C ILE A 76 4.11 2.15 4.98
N ALA A 77 2.85 2.06 5.41
CA ALA A 77 2.35 0.97 6.25
C ALA A 77 1.54 -0.01 5.43
N ILE A 78 1.89 -1.28 5.54
CA ILE A 78 1.22 -2.40 4.89
C ILE A 78 0.21 -3.01 5.85
N HIS A 79 -1.02 -3.20 5.34
CA HIS A 79 -2.14 -3.79 6.04
C HIS A 79 -2.72 -4.94 5.22
N TYR A 80 -3.68 -5.66 5.79
CA TYR A 80 -4.57 -6.57 5.09
C TYR A 80 -6.02 -6.27 5.47
N THR A 81 -6.95 -6.47 4.55
CA THR A 81 -8.36 -6.07 4.74
C THR A 81 -9.10 -6.98 5.72
N ALA A 82 -8.56 -8.16 6.07
CA ALA A 82 -9.31 -9.25 6.72
C ALA A 82 -10.62 -9.59 5.96
N GLY A 83 -10.65 -9.34 4.65
CA GLY A 83 -11.73 -9.68 3.75
C GLY A 83 -11.59 -11.11 3.23
N SER A 84 -12.71 -11.72 2.85
CA SER A 84 -12.76 -13.13 2.47
C SER A 84 -12.32 -13.41 1.02
N ARG A 85 -12.03 -12.39 0.23
CA ARG A 85 -11.63 -12.52 -1.19
C ARG A 85 -10.80 -11.34 -1.67
N SER A 86 -9.88 -11.62 -2.60
CA SER A 86 -9.03 -10.62 -3.26
C SER A 86 -9.38 -10.36 -4.73
N THR A 87 -10.42 -11.01 -5.27
CA THR A 87 -10.84 -10.91 -6.66
C THR A 87 -11.29 -9.49 -7.05
N ARG A 88 -11.43 -9.26 -8.35
CA ARG A 88 -11.87 -7.98 -8.92
C ARG A 88 -13.05 -7.37 -8.17
N GLY A 89 -12.92 -6.08 -7.83
CA GLY A 89 -13.93 -5.33 -7.09
C GLY A 89 -13.80 -5.39 -5.58
N ALA A 90 -12.93 -6.27 -5.02
CA ALA A 90 -12.70 -6.34 -3.57
C ALA A 90 -12.11 -5.04 -3.02
N ALA A 91 -11.20 -4.40 -3.77
CA ALA A 91 -10.63 -3.11 -3.39
C ALA A 91 -11.68 -1.99 -3.34
N LYS A 92 -12.60 -1.94 -4.31
CA LYS A 92 -13.73 -0.98 -4.29
C LYS A 92 -14.70 -1.27 -3.15
N ALA A 93 -15.03 -2.53 -2.91
CA ALA A 93 -15.89 -2.92 -1.78
C ALA A 93 -15.27 -2.54 -0.43
N THR A 94 -13.96 -2.71 -0.26
CA THR A 94 -13.22 -2.25 0.95
C THR A 94 -13.27 -0.74 1.08
N ARG A 95 -13.09 0.00 -0.01
CA ARG A 95 -13.25 1.47 -0.02
C ARG A 95 -14.65 1.88 0.45
N ASP A 96 -15.68 1.15 0.04
CA ASP A 96 -17.07 1.46 0.45
C ASP A 96 -17.30 1.19 1.94
N VAL A 97 -16.61 0.20 2.52
CA VAL A 97 -16.57 -0.02 3.99
C VAL A 97 -15.98 1.19 4.71
N PHE A 98 -14.96 1.86 4.16
CA PHE A 98 -14.37 3.07 4.77
C PHE A 98 -15.33 4.26 4.80
N VAL A 99 -16.34 4.29 3.95
CA VAL A 99 -17.39 5.33 4.05
C VAL A 99 -18.29 5.11 5.28
N GLN A 100 -18.45 3.86 5.70
CA GLN A 100 -19.39 3.46 6.76
C GLN A 100 -18.74 3.27 8.13
N ARG A 101 -17.44 3.01 8.20
CA ARG A 101 -16.70 2.71 9.43
C ARG A 101 -15.62 3.75 9.70
N PRO A 102 -15.31 4.08 10.97
CA PRO A 102 -14.27 5.05 11.34
C PRO A 102 -12.86 4.48 11.09
N ALA A 103 -12.56 4.13 9.86
CA ALA A 103 -11.26 3.66 9.36
C ALA A 103 -11.12 4.01 7.88
N SER A 104 -9.89 4.17 7.43
CA SER A 104 -9.57 4.38 6.01
C SER A 104 -8.11 4.03 5.72
N ALA A 105 -7.78 3.87 4.44
CA ALA A 105 -6.42 3.74 3.96
C ALA A 105 -6.23 4.58 2.70
N ASP A 106 -4.99 4.92 2.36
CA ASP A 106 -4.69 5.72 1.17
C ASP A 106 -4.91 4.92 -0.12
N PHE A 107 -4.61 3.63 -0.07
CA PHE A 107 -4.79 2.69 -1.18
C PHE A 107 -5.37 1.37 -0.71
N VAL A 108 -6.13 0.74 -1.60
CA VAL A 108 -6.57 -0.65 -1.47
C VAL A 108 -6.19 -1.41 -2.74
N VAL A 109 -5.63 -2.60 -2.59
CA VAL A 109 -5.11 -3.43 -3.69
C VAL A 109 -5.82 -4.77 -3.70
N ASP A 110 -6.43 -5.13 -4.84
CA ASP A 110 -6.93 -6.48 -5.12
C ASP A 110 -6.14 -7.14 -6.27
N ASP A 111 -6.54 -8.32 -6.71
CA ASP A 111 -5.85 -9.08 -7.76
C ASP A 111 -5.73 -8.31 -9.08
N GLU A 112 -6.64 -7.39 -9.38
CA GLU A 112 -6.75 -6.76 -10.68
C GLU A 112 -6.53 -5.25 -10.67
N GLN A 113 -6.72 -4.59 -9.52
CA GLN A 113 -6.67 -3.13 -9.46
C GLN A 113 -6.00 -2.59 -8.19
N THR A 114 -5.49 -1.37 -8.32
CA THR A 114 -5.05 -0.53 -7.21
C THR A 114 -6.00 0.65 -7.12
N VAL A 115 -6.78 0.71 -6.06
CA VAL A 115 -7.74 1.81 -5.81
C VAL A 115 -7.08 2.86 -4.94
N GLN A 116 -6.97 4.08 -5.43
CA GLN A 116 -6.60 5.25 -4.64
C GLN A 116 -7.85 5.79 -3.95
N VAL A 117 -7.82 5.83 -2.64
CA VAL A 117 -8.93 6.24 -1.75
C VAL A 117 -8.74 7.66 -1.22
N ASN A 118 -7.50 8.01 -0.85
CA ASN A 118 -7.13 9.36 -0.43
C ASN A 118 -7.05 10.29 -1.64
N PRO A 119 -7.81 11.40 -1.68
CA PRO A 119 -7.80 12.33 -2.82
C PRO A 119 -6.45 13.04 -3.01
N ASP A 120 -5.75 13.34 -1.93
CA ASP A 120 -4.46 14.01 -1.94
C ASP A 120 -3.62 13.65 -0.71
N ILE A 121 -2.61 12.81 -0.94
CA ILE A 121 -1.72 12.31 0.12
C ILE A 121 -0.93 13.43 0.80
N GLY A 122 -0.61 14.51 0.09
CA GLY A 122 0.09 15.66 0.66
C GLY A 122 -0.77 16.54 1.57
N SER A 123 -2.09 16.47 1.41
CA SER A 123 -3.05 17.34 2.11
C SER A 123 -3.98 16.60 3.07
N TYR A 124 -4.09 15.27 2.98
CA TYR A 124 -4.95 14.46 3.85
C TYR A 124 -4.20 13.24 4.38
N TYR A 125 -4.54 12.81 5.58
CA TYR A 125 -4.14 11.49 6.09
C TYR A 125 -5.33 10.62 6.44
N CYS A 126 -5.15 9.32 6.23
CA CYS A 126 -6.15 8.30 6.52
C CYS A 126 -6.08 7.80 7.97
N TRP A 127 -7.17 7.23 8.48
CA TRP A 127 -7.27 6.66 9.83
C TRP A 127 -6.98 5.16 9.79
N ALA A 128 -5.70 4.79 9.66
CA ALA A 128 -5.29 3.43 9.39
C ALA A 128 -4.49 2.76 10.52
N VAL A 129 -3.42 3.41 11.00
CA VAL A 129 -2.51 2.77 11.97
C VAL A 129 -2.92 2.98 13.43
N GLY A 130 -3.67 4.06 13.73
CA GLY A 130 -4.08 4.36 15.11
C GLY A 130 -2.88 4.60 16.05
N ASP A 131 -3.17 4.66 17.35
CA ASP A 131 -2.20 4.93 18.43
C ASP A 131 -2.24 3.90 19.55
N LYS A 132 -3.28 3.07 19.60
CA LYS A 132 -3.49 2.08 20.67
C LYS A 132 -2.50 0.93 20.54
N ARG A 133 -1.53 0.91 21.43
CA ARG A 133 -0.51 -0.14 21.51
C ARG A 133 -1.08 -1.47 22.01
N ASN A 134 -0.67 -2.58 21.36
CA ASN A 134 -0.85 -3.95 21.86
C ASN A 134 0.53 -4.56 22.18
N PRO A 135 1.02 -4.48 23.42
CA PRO A 135 2.35 -4.93 23.77
C PRO A 135 2.50 -6.47 23.80
N TRP A 136 1.40 -7.19 23.85
CA TRP A 136 1.41 -8.66 24.03
C TRP A 136 1.83 -9.44 22.80
N THR A 137 1.87 -8.82 21.64
CA THR A 137 2.20 -9.48 20.37
C THR A 137 3.68 -9.41 20.01
N GLY A 138 4.47 -8.60 20.71
CA GLY A 138 5.90 -8.36 20.42
C GLY A 138 6.16 -7.27 19.36
N GLY A 139 5.12 -6.71 18.73
CA GLY A 139 5.22 -5.58 17.80
C GLY A 139 5.33 -4.21 18.48
N ALA A 140 4.86 -3.16 17.80
CA ALA A 140 4.74 -1.79 18.31
C ALA A 140 6.07 -1.04 18.56
N ARG A 141 7.15 -1.43 17.91
CA ARG A 141 8.47 -0.74 18.01
C ARG A 141 8.45 0.70 17.49
N LEU A 142 7.48 1.05 16.64
CA LEU A 142 7.30 2.38 16.04
C LEU A 142 6.10 3.15 16.61
N ASN A 143 5.55 2.69 17.75
CA ASN A 143 4.43 3.38 18.39
C ASN A 143 4.82 4.81 18.77
N GLY A 144 3.98 5.78 18.42
CA GLY A 144 4.26 7.21 18.58
C GLY A 144 5.24 7.82 17.56
N LYS A 145 5.99 7.00 16.81
CA LYS A 145 6.90 7.47 15.74
C LYS A 145 6.20 7.46 14.38
N ALA A 146 5.61 6.33 13.99
CA ALA A 146 4.73 6.23 12.84
C ALA A 146 3.29 6.45 13.30
N THR A 147 2.59 7.40 12.66
CA THR A 147 1.25 7.83 13.01
C THR A 147 0.42 7.97 11.73
N ASN A 148 -0.90 8.09 11.85
CA ASN A 148 -1.74 8.38 10.69
C ASN A 148 -1.24 9.61 9.89
N ARG A 149 -0.75 10.64 10.59
CA ARG A 149 -0.34 11.90 9.98
C ARG A 149 0.89 11.77 9.06
N ASN A 150 1.84 10.88 9.37
CA ASN A 150 3.10 10.75 8.63
C ASN A 150 3.25 9.43 7.85
N THR A 151 2.16 8.68 7.69
CA THR A 151 2.15 7.37 7.04
C THR A 151 1.23 7.37 5.82
N ILE A 152 1.64 6.70 4.73
CA ILE A 152 0.76 6.23 3.65
C ILE A 152 0.39 4.79 3.99
N SER A 153 -0.90 4.47 4.00
CA SER A 153 -1.41 3.14 4.34
C SER A 153 -1.96 2.41 3.13
N ILE A 154 -1.55 1.15 2.94
CA ILE A 154 -1.96 0.29 1.84
C ILE A 154 -2.63 -0.96 2.40
N GLU A 155 -3.90 -1.16 2.07
CA GLU A 155 -4.66 -2.38 2.39
C GLU A 155 -4.55 -3.39 1.26
N MET A 156 -4.00 -4.56 1.56
CA MET A 156 -4.00 -5.72 0.66
C MET A 156 -5.27 -6.54 0.86
N CYS A 157 -6.04 -6.77 -0.19
CA CYS A 157 -7.20 -7.64 -0.13
C CYS A 157 -6.75 -9.09 0.11
N SER A 158 -7.12 -9.63 1.26
CA SER A 158 -6.82 -11.01 1.65
C SER A 158 -7.92 -11.97 1.21
N THR A 159 -7.61 -13.26 1.22
CA THR A 159 -8.57 -14.35 1.01
C THR A 159 -8.65 -15.19 2.28
N LEU A 160 -9.85 -15.64 2.60
CA LEU A 160 -10.11 -16.54 3.72
C LEU A 160 -10.64 -17.88 3.19
N ALA A 161 -10.01 -18.96 3.57
CA ALA A 161 -10.46 -20.31 3.24
C ALA A 161 -11.84 -20.59 3.85
N LYS A 162 -12.72 -21.28 3.07
CA LYS A 162 -14.08 -21.62 3.51
C LYS A 162 -14.03 -22.45 4.81
N GLY A 163 -14.85 -22.06 5.78
CA GLY A 163 -14.92 -22.72 7.08
C GLY A 163 -13.91 -22.23 8.13
N SER A 164 -12.98 -21.33 7.75
CA SER A 164 -12.05 -20.74 8.71
C SER A 164 -12.66 -19.54 9.44
N SER A 165 -12.19 -19.28 10.65
CA SER A 165 -12.63 -18.13 11.47
C SER A 165 -12.17 -16.80 10.86
N ALA A 166 -13.11 -15.89 10.61
CA ALA A 166 -12.79 -14.52 10.20
C ALA A 166 -12.37 -13.61 11.35
N SER A 167 -12.60 -14.00 12.61
CA SER A 167 -12.36 -13.17 13.79
C SER A 167 -10.92 -13.22 14.29
N ALA A 168 -10.17 -14.29 13.97
CA ALA A 168 -8.77 -14.46 14.37
C ALA A 168 -7.82 -14.22 13.18
N PRO A 169 -6.78 -13.41 13.35
CA PRO A 169 -5.69 -13.28 12.36
C PRO A 169 -4.71 -14.47 12.48
N ASN A 170 -3.69 -14.48 11.63
CA ASN A 170 -2.52 -15.35 11.74
C ASN A 170 -2.85 -16.87 11.83
N HIS A 171 -3.79 -17.35 11.04
CA HIS A 171 -3.99 -18.79 10.83
C HIS A 171 -3.88 -19.13 9.34
N GLU A 172 -3.67 -20.39 9.03
CA GLU A 172 -3.40 -20.89 7.68
C GLU A 172 -4.54 -20.66 6.66
N GLY A 173 -5.75 -20.38 7.15
CA GLY A 173 -6.89 -20.01 6.30
C GLY A 173 -6.76 -18.61 5.68
N TRP A 174 -5.92 -17.73 6.22
CA TRP A 174 -5.66 -16.41 5.63
C TRP A 174 -4.52 -16.46 4.62
N THR A 175 -4.77 -15.94 3.42
CA THR A 175 -3.78 -15.87 2.35
C THR A 175 -3.80 -14.50 1.65
N LEU A 176 -2.68 -14.15 1.05
CA LEU A 176 -2.53 -13.07 0.08
C LEU A 176 -2.11 -13.72 -1.24
N SER A 177 -2.79 -13.39 -2.33
CA SER A 177 -2.43 -13.89 -3.65
C SER A 177 -1.13 -13.25 -4.14
N ASP A 178 -0.39 -13.96 -5.00
CA ASP A 178 0.81 -13.42 -5.64
C ASP A 178 0.49 -12.16 -6.46
N ALA A 179 -0.70 -12.06 -7.03
CA ALA A 179 -1.15 -10.90 -7.79
C ALA A 179 -1.27 -9.65 -6.90
N VAL A 180 -1.91 -9.77 -5.73
CA VAL A 180 -2.01 -8.68 -4.73
C VAL A 180 -0.62 -8.27 -4.25
N VAL A 181 0.24 -9.23 -3.90
CA VAL A 181 1.59 -8.96 -3.41
C VAL A 181 2.43 -8.24 -4.49
N ALA A 182 2.46 -8.77 -5.72
CA ALA A 182 3.22 -8.18 -6.82
C ALA A 182 2.72 -6.76 -7.18
N ARG A 183 1.39 -6.55 -7.13
CA ARG A 183 0.80 -5.23 -7.38
C ARG A 183 1.14 -4.25 -6.27
N THR A 184 1.12 -4.70 -5.01
CA THR A 184 1.52 -3.89 -3.85
C THR A 184 2.99 -3.52 -3.91
N LEU A 185 3.88 -4.44 -4.30
CA LEU A 185 5.31 -4.15 -4.51
C LEU A 185 5.53 -3.04 -5.53
N ARG A 186 4.83 -3.07 -6.68
CA ARG A 186 4.92 -1.98 -7.68
C ARG A 186 4.46 -0.64 -7.10
N LEU A 187 3.33 -0.65 -6.37
CA LEU A 187 2.81 0.56 -5.71
C LEU A 187 3.80 1.10 -4.67
N VAL A 188 4.36 0.24 -3.81
CA VAL A 188 5.35 0.63 -2.79
C VAL A 188 6.57 1.26 -3.43
N ARG A 189 7.17 0.63 -4.45
CA ARG A 189 8.32 1.20 -5.18
C ARG A 189 8.00 2.58 -5.78
N TYR A 190 6.82 2.74 -6.37
CA TYR A 190 6.36 4.03 -6.87
C TYR A 190 6.26 5.08 -5.74
N LEU A 191 5.62 4.74 -4.62
CA LEU A 191 5.46 5.66 -3.48
C LEU A 191 6.78 5.99 -2.81
N MET A 192 7.69 5.04 -2.65
CA MET A 192 9.06 5.29 -2.15
C MET A 192 9.78 6.33 -3.01
N MET A 193 9.69 6.20 -4.33
CA MET A 193 10.27 7.17 -5.26
C MET A 193 9.56 8.53 -5.21
N ALA A 194 8.22 8.53 -5.13
CA ALA A 194 7.42 9.76 -5.21
C ALA A 194 7.52 10.62 -3.95
N TYR A 195 7.80 10.00 -2.80
CA TYR A 195 7.83 10.65 -1.47
C TYR A 195 9.20 10.56 -0.79
N ASP A 196 10.23 10.08 -1.49
CA ASP A 196 11.59 9.89 -0.95
C ASP A 196 11.61 9.07 0.35
N ILE A 197 10.87 7.97 0.36
CA ILE A 197 10.74 7.08 1.52
C ILE A 197 11.74 5.93 1.36
N PRO A 198 12.73 5.79 2.26
CA PRO A 198 13.68 4.70 2.18
C PRO A 198 13.05 3.37 2.60
N ARG A 199 13.67 2.25 2.17
CA ARG A 199 13.16 0.88 2.41
C ARG A 199 12.85 0.59 3.88
N GLU A 200 13.67 1.07 4.80
CA GLU A 200 13.56 0.85 6.25
C GLU A 200 12.31 1.52 6.85
N ARG A 201 11.66 2.40 6.09
CA ARG A 201 10.41 3.05 6.46
C ARG A 201 9.18 2.47 5.76
N VAL A 202 9.36 1.37 5.03
CA VAL A 202 8.25 0.48 4.65
C VAL A 202 8.03 -0.47 5.83
N ILE A 203 6.85 -0.39 6.44
CA ILE A 203 6.53 -0.99 7.74
C ILE A 203 5.19 -1.73 7.69
N ARG A 204 4.91 -2.52 8.71
CA ARG A 204 3.59 -3.15 8.93
C ARG A 204 2.80 -2.35 9.97
N HIS A 205 1.49 -2.46 9.95
CA HIS A 205 0.67 -1.99 11.09
C HIS A 205 1.12 -2.66 12.41
N TYR A 206 1.55 -3.92 12.34
CA TYR A 206 2.18 -4.65 13.43
C TYR A 206 3.35 -3.89 14.07
N ASP A 207 4.21 -3.27 13.26
CA ASP A 207 5.36 -2.50 13.75
C ASP A 207 4.94 -1.20 14.46
N VAL A 208 3.73 -0.68 14.19
CA VAL A 208 3.24 0.58 14.77
C VAL A 208 2.52 0.35 16.10
N THR A 209 1.60 -0.61 16.15
CA THR A 209 0.74 -0.80 17.34
C THR A 209 0.83 -2.19 17.94
N GLY A 210 1.46 -3.15 17.27
CA GLY A 210 1.43 -4.55 17.64
C GLY A 210 0.16 -5.29 17.20
N LYS A 211 -0.78 -4.63 16.50
CA LYS A 211 -1.92 -5.31 15.89
C LYS A 211 -1.40 -6.34 14.89
N LEU A 212 -1.94 -7.57 14.92
CA LEU A 212 -1.57 -8.62 13.96
C LEU A 212 -2.08 -8.25 12.57
N CYS A 213 -1.37 -7.35 11.90
CA CYS A 213 -1.73 -6.82 10.58
C CYS A 213 -0.44 -6.48 9.79
N PRO A 214 -0.22 -7.10 8.61
CA PRO A 214 -1.05 -8.13 7.98
C PRO A 214 -1.19 -9.38 8.83
N GLY A 215 -2.44 -9.85 9.01
CA GLY A 215 -2.79 -11.00 9.86
C GLY A 215 -2.75 -12.33 9.11
N VAL A 216 -1.71 -12.53 8.32
CA VAL A 216 -1.44 -13.72 7.51
C VAL A 216 -0.14 -14.35 8.01
N PRO A 217 -0.06 -15.68 8.18
CA PRO A 217 1.18 -16.34 8.60
C PRO A 217 2.37 -15.99 7.71
N GLY A 218 3.51 -15.72 8.32
CA GLY A 218 4.73 -15.27 7.65
C GLY A 218 4.82 -13.74 7.45
N TRP A 219 3.78 -12.95 7.78
CA TRP A 219 3.79 -11.49 7.63
C TRP A 219 4.07 -10.72 8.93
N ASN A 220 4.04 -11.38 10.09
CA ASN A 220 4.38 -10.77 11.38
C ASN A 220 4.91 -11.87 12.34
N ASP A 221 5.46 -11.46 13.49
CA ASP A 221 6.06 -12.37 14.48
C ASP A 221 5.11 -12.70 15.64
N GLY A 222 3.83 -12.40 15.49
CA GLY A 222 2.84 -12.61 16.54
C GLY A 222 2.40 -14.08 16.69
N PRO A 223 1.53 -14.34 17.65
CA PRO A 223 1.01 -15.69 17.87
C PRO A 223 0.25 -16.21 16.65
N LEU A 224 0.31 -17.52 16.43
CA LEU A 224 -0.49 -18.22 15.45
C LEU A 224 -1.79 -18.73 16.08
N PHE A 225 -2.83 -18.76 15.26
CA PHE A 225 -4.13 -19.32 15.61
C PHE A 225 -4.42 -20.54 14.74
N ASP A 226 -5.27 -21.43 15.19
CA ASP A 226 -5.85 -22.47 14.33
C ASP A 226 -7.00 -21.90 13.48
N THR A 227 -7.50 -22.67 12.53
CA THR A 227 -8.57 -22.23 11.61
C THR A 227 -9.91 -21.99 12.32
N ALA A 228 -10.09 -22.51 13.53
CA ALA A 228 -11.25 -22.25 14.40
C ALA A 228 -11.10 -20.92 15.18
N GLY A 229 -9.91 -20.31 15.15
CA GLY A 229 -9.63 -19.05 15.82
C GLY A 229 -9.09 -19.18 17.24
N LYS A 230 -8.67 -20.38 17.65
CA LYS A 230 -8.04 -20.61 18.95
C LYS A 230 -6.53 -20.35 18.85
N GLN A 231 -5.98 -19.58 19.78
CA GLN A 231 -4.54 -19.33 19.85
C GLN A 231 -3.77 -20.63 20.12
N THR A 232 -2.71 -20.85 19.34
CA THR A 232 -1.77 -21.95 19.52
C THR A 232 -0.57 -21.53 20.37
N SER A 233 0.30 -22.47 20.76
CA SER A 233 1.59 -22.16 21.40
C SER A 233 2.66 -21.66 20.41
N ARG A 234 2.39 -21.68 19.11
CA ARG A 234 3.33 -21.32 18.04
C ARG A 234 3.25 -19.83 17.72
N LYS A 235 4.33 -19.30 17.14
CA LYS A 235 4.42 -17.94 16.59
C LYS A 235 4.72 -17.99 15.09
N SER A 236 4.34 -16.96 14.38
CA SER A 236 4.77 -16.68 13.02
C SER A 236 6.22 -16.18 13.02
N ASP A 237 6.92 -16.29 11.89
CA ASP A 237 8.36 -16.03 11.76
C ASP A 237 8.71 -14.89 10.78
N SER A 238 7.73 -14.16 10.29
CA SER A 238 7.88 -13.02 9.36
C SER A 238 8.65 -13.30 8.06
N HIS A 239 8.82 -14.56 7.63
CA HIS A 239 9.60 -14.87 6.41
C HIS A 239 9.03 -14.19 5.16
N LYS A 240 7.72 -14.20 4.94
CA LYS A 240 7.06 -13.55 3.80
C LYS A 240 7.22 -12.02 3.83
N TRP A 241 7.24 -11.45 5.02
CA TRP A 241 7.56 -10.03 5.17
C TRP A 241 9.01 -9.74 4.78
N ALA A 242 9.96 -10.58 5.19
CA ALA A 242 11.36 -10.43 4.80
C ALA A 242 11.55 -10.55 3.28
N GLU A 243 10.88 -11.52 2.64
CA GLU A 243 10.84 -11.66 1.17
C GLU A 243 10.25 -10.42 0.49
N PHE A 244 9.14 -9.88 1.01
CA PHE A 244 8.52 -8.66 0.49
C PHE A 244 9.47 -7.46 0.57
N ILE A 245 10.15 -7.25 1.70
CA ILE A 245 11.12 -6.17 1.88
C ILE A 245 12.35 -6.38 0.98
N ALA A 246 12.83 -7.60 0.80
CA ALA A 246 13.94 -7.91 -0.10
C ALA A 246 13.60 -7.63 -1.57
N ALA A 247 12.33 -7.77 -1.94
CA ALA A 247 11.82 -7.52 -3.29
C ALA A 247 11.58 -6.03 -3.59
N ILE A 248 11.67 -5.11 -2.63
CA ILE A 248 11.62 -3.67 -2.85
C ILE A 248 13.01 -3.19 -3.30
#